data_9c265ec21cebcbd17af09a4f94f22092
#
_entry.id   9c265ec21cebcbd17af09a4f94f22092
#
_cell.length_a   1.000
_cell.length_b   1.000
_cell.length_c   1.000
_cell.angle_alpha   90.00
_cell.angle_beta   90.00
_cell.angle_gamma   90.00
#
_symmetry.space_group_name_H-M   'P 1'
#
loop_
_entity.id
_entity.type
_entity.pdbx_description
1 polymer ?
#
loop_
_entity_poly.entity_id
_entity_poly.type
_entity_poly.pdbx_seq_one_letter_code
_entity_poly.pdbx_strand_id
1 'polypeptide(L)' 'MVDLILTVCLVANPGACREEHLYFESNGQLMNCMFLAPSEIAKWSQQHPKLKVRRWRCAFPGRQQDI' A
#
# COMPACT_ATOMS: atom_id res chain seq x y z
N MET A 1 -2.40 5.71 13.28
CA MET A 1 -2.06 4.62 12.39
C MET A 1 -2.66 4.84 11.02
N VAL A 2 -1.94 4.52 10.00
CA VAL A 2 -2.38 4.73 8.63
C VAL A 2 -2.27 3.42 7.87
N ASP A 3 -3.20 3.19 6.95
CA ASP A 3 -3.23 2.00 6.12
C ASP A 3 -2.76 2.38 4.72
N LEU A 4 -1.64 1.84 4.30
CA LEU A 4 -1.16 2.01 2.93
C LEU A 4 -1.67 0.80 2.14
N ILE A 5 -2.56 1.04 1.21
CA ILE A 5 -3.21 -0.01 0.45
C ILE A 5 -2.54 -0.12 -0.90
N LEU A 6 -1.99 -1.29 -1.19
CA LEU A 6 -1.31 -1.54 -2.46
C LEU A 6 -2.16 -2.45 -3.31
N THR A 7 -2.34 -2.09 -4.56
CA THR A 7 -2.95 -2.99 -5.54
C THR A 7 -1.82 -3.68 -6.27
N VAL A 8 -1.68 -4.98 -6.07
CA VAL A 8 -0.56 -5.74 -6.60
C VAL A 8 -1.06 -6.85 -7.53
N CYS A 9 -0.26 -7.17 -8.50
CA CYS A 9 -0.59 -8.21 -9.47
C CYS A 9 0.60 -9.13 -9.62
N LEU A 10 0.34 -10.38 -9.98
CA LEU A 10 1.42 -11.31 -10.24
C LEU A 10 2.15 -10.90 -11.52
N VAL A 11 3.47 -10.90 -11.46
CA VAL A 11 4.26 -10.56 -12.63
C VAL A 11 3.99 -11.57 -13.76
N ALA A 12 3.88 -12.84 -13.40
CA ALA A 12 3.65 -13.89 -14.39
C ALA A 12 2.22 -13.91 -14.90
N ASN A 13 1.28 -13.31 -14.16
CA ASN A 13 -0.11 -13.30 -14.56
C ASN A 13 -0.71 -11.96 -14.20
N PRO A 14 -0.57 -10.95 -15.04
CA PRO A 14 -1.01 -9.59 -14.70
C PRO A 14 -2.50 -9.44 -14.41
N GLY A 15 -3.29 -10.43 -14.80
CA GLY A 15 -4.71 -10.38 -14.47
C GLY A 15 -5.03 -10.83 -13.07
N ALA A 16 -4.08 -11.43 -12.35
CA ALA A 16 -4.31 -11.91 -11.01
C ALA A 16 -3.83 -10.85 -10.01
N CYS A 17 -4.74 -10.02 -9.57
CA CYS A 17 -4.42 -8.89 -8.71
C CYS A 17 -5.15 -8.98 -7.39
N ARG A 18 -4.62 -8.34 -6.38
CA ARG A 18 -5.27 -8.27 -5.09
C ARG A 18 -4.79 -7.04 -4.35
N GLU A 19 -5.40 -6.75 -3.22
CA GLU A 19 -4.99 -5.63 -2.39
C GLU A 19 -4.22 -6.13 -1.19
N GLU A 20 -3.13 -5.43 -0.88
CA GLU A 20 -2.35 -5.69 0.32
C GLU A 20 -2.39 -4.45 1.17
N HIS A 21 -2.38 -4.63 2.49
CA HIS A 21 -2.47 -3.53 3.44
C HIS A 21 -1.21 -3.48 4.27
N LEU A 22 -0.58 -2.32 4.32
CA LEU A 22 0.58 -2.10 5.17
C LEU A 22 0.19 -1.03 6.18
N TYR A 23 0.25 -1.38 7.47
CA TYR A 23 -0.14 -0.45 8.52
C TYR A 23 1.10 0.13 9.15
N PHE A 24 1.11 1.44 9.37
CA PHE A 24 2.20 2.04 10.11
C PHE A 24 1.74 3.33 10.74
N GLU A 25 2.54 3.83 11.67
CA GLU A 25 2.16 5.02 12.39
C GLU A 25 2.65 6.23 11.67
N SER A 26 1.84 7.25 11.58
CA SER A 26 2.24 8.46 10.92
C SER A 26 1.59 9.65 11.59
N ASN A 27 1.41 9.61 12.87
CA ASN A 27 0.83 10.70 13.63
C ASN A 27 -0.54 11.11 13.10
N GLY A 28 -1.23 10.20 12.48
CA GLY A 28 -2.57 10.47 12.01
C GLY A 28 -2.66 11.31 10.77
N GLN A 29 -1.56 11.57 10.08
CA GLN A 29 -1.59 12.40 8.90
C GLN A 29 -1.35 11.59 7.66
N LEU A 30 -2.29 11.69 6.71
CA LEU A 30 -2.14 10.98 5.46
C LEU A 30 -0.95 11.49 4.64
N MET A 31 -0.59 12.75 4.82
CA MET A 31 0.53 13.28 4.07
C MET A 31 1.83 12.55 4.43
N ASN A 32 2.00 12.17 5.69
CA ASN A 32 3.16 11.38 6.06
C ASN A 32 3.16 10.03 5.37
N CYS A 33 2.00 9.42 5.23
CA CYS A 33 1.89 8.17 4.51
C CYS A 33 2.34 8.36 3.07
N MET A 34 1.93 9.46 2.45
CA MET A 34 2.29 9.69 1.06
C MET A 34 3.79 9.91 0.89
N PHE A 35 4.43 10.55 1.86
CA PHE A 35 5.87 10.73 1.81
C PHE A 35 6.61 9.41 2.02
N LEU A 36 6.10 8.56 2.91
CA LEU A 36 6.80 7.32 3.24
C LEU A 36 6.46 6.18 2.29
N ALA A 37 5.35 6.29 1.58
CA ALA A 37 4.88 5.21 0.74
C ALA A 37 5.91 4.70 -0.27
N PRO A 38 6.60 5.56 -1.03
CA PRO A 38 7.54 5.02 -2.01
C PRO A 38 8.62 4.15 -1.38
N SER A 39 9.11 4.55 -0.20
CA SER A 39 10.12 3.78 0.49
C SER A 39 9.57 2.47 1.00
N GLU A 40 8.37 2.48 1.57
CA GLU A 40 7.75 1.28 2.08
C GLU A 40 7.40 0.32 0.96
N ILE A 41 6.94 0.85 -0.16
CA ILE A 41 6.60 0.03 -1.32
C ILE A 41 7.86 -0.63 -1.87
N ALA A 42 8.97 0.09 -1.90
CA ALA A 42 10.21 -0.46 -2.40
C ALA A 42 10.67 -1.64 -1.52
N LYS A 43 10.57 -1.51 -0.21
CA LYS A 43 10.93 -2.59 0.69
C LYS A 43 10.02 -3.78 0.50
N TRP A 44 8.73 -3.51 0.39
CA TRP A 44 7.75 -4.58 0.23
C TRP A 44 7.99 -5.34 -1.07
N SER A 45 8.28 -4.60 -2.14
CA SER A 45 8.52 -5.21 -3.44
C SER A 45 9.74 -6.12 -3.44
N GLN A 46 10.77 -5.75 -2.71
CA GLN A 46 11.95 -6.58 -2.64
C GLN A 46 11.67 -7.88 -1.92
N GLN A 47 10.71 -7.89 -1.02
CA GLN A 47 10.35 -9.09 -0.30
C GLN A 47 9.35 -9.94 -1.07
N HIS A 48 8.74 -9.37 -2.12
CA HIS A 48 7.73 -10.09 -2.91
C HIS A 48 8.04 -9.95 -4.39
N PRO A 49 9.13 -10.57 -4.86
CA PRO A 49 9.57 -10.36 -6.25
C PRO A 49 8.60 -10.87 -7.30
N LYS A 50 7.65 -11.73 -6.93
CA LYS A 50 6.69 -12.23 -7.87
C LYS A 50 5.48 -11.33 -8.02
N LEU A 51 5.41 -10.25 -7.25
CA LEU A 51 4.30 -9.33 -7.27
C LEU A 51 4.77 -7.96 -7.69
N LYS A 52 3.90 -7.25 -8.41
CA LYS A 52 4.21 -5.91 -8.87
C LYS A 52 3.13 -4.98 -8.37
N VAL A 53 3.52 -3.86 -7.77
CA VAL A 53 2.57 -2.88 -7.29
C VAL A 53 2.10 -2.03 -8.45
N ARG A 54 0.79 -2.07 -8.73
CA ARG A 54 0.22 -1.30 -9.82
C ARG A 54 -0.19 0.07 -9.36
N ARG A 55 -0.72 0.20 -8.16
CA ARG A 55 -1.13 1.48 -7.60
C ARG A 55 -1.18 1.38 -6.10
N TRP A 56 -1.29 2.49 -5.44
CA TRP A 56 -1.37 2.50 -3.99
C TRP A 56 -2.13 3.73 -3.54
N ARG A 57 -2.62 3.67 -2.33
CA ARG A 57 -3.26 4.83 -1.74
C ARG A 57 -3.16 4.72 -0.23
N CYS A 58 -3.34 5.84 0.45
CA CYS A 58 -3.30 5.88 1.90
C CYS A 58 -4.70 6.13 2.43
N ALA A 59 -5.02 5.50 3.56
CA ALA A 59 -6.32 5.65 4.18
C ALA A 59 -6.19 5.48 5.67
N PHE A 60 -7.25 5.81 6.41
CA PHE A 60 -7.29 5.57 7.84
C PHE A 60 -8.03 4.26 8.07
N PRO A 61 -7.36 3.25 8.64
CA PRO A 61 -8.01 1.97 8.84
C PRO A 61 -9.13 2.10 9.85
N GLY A 62 -10.20 1.40 9.62
CA GLY A 62 -11.30 1.40 10.54
C GLY A 62 -12.19 2.62 10.48
N ARG A 63 -11.93 3.57 9.61
CA ARG A 63 -12.79 4.70 9.45
C ARG A 63 -13.30 4.73 8.08
N GLN A 64 -14.50 5.18 7.97
CA GLN A 64 -15.05 5.18 6.72
C GLN A 64 -14.81 6.38 6.17
N GLN A 65 -13.95 6.70 5.73
CA GLN A 65 -13.65 7.80 5.24
C GLN A 65 -14.38 8.22 4.27
N ASP A 66 -15.02 7.85 3.86
CA ASP A 66 -15.70 8.14 2.89
C ASP A 66 -16.52 9.05 3.25
N ILE A 67 -16.45 9.36 3.65
CA ILE A 67 -17.09 10.20 3.97
C ILE A 67 -17.06 10.97 3.70
#